data_c769b3f189f16c08127f35ad67303ee8
#
_entry.id   c769b3f189f16c08127f35ad67303ee8
#
_cell.length_a   1.000
_cell.length_b   1.000
_cell.length_c   1.000
_cell.angle_alpha   90.00
_cell.angle_beta   90.00
_cell.angle_gamma   90.00
#
_symmetry.space_group_name_H-M   'P 1'
#
loop_
_entity.id
_entity.type
_entity.pdbx_description
1 polymer ?
#
loop_
_entity_poly.entity_id
_entity_poly.type
_entity_poly.pdbx_seq_one_letter_code
_entity_poly.pdbx_strand_id
1 'polypeptide(L)'
;MKRSTTVLTIFLSFTALFHAQEPCSTGRYATDVFTNVSLTSNIVYGQNTSFSNQNTPLKLDFYEATGDTAAIRPLIIWTHGGSFLGGSKTDPDMVALSNAFAKKGYVCASIDYRTGFFPIDSANSVKAVMRAVQDLRASIRFFYKDRAENTNTYKIDTNNIFIGGSSAGAITALHLAYLDRSCEINGYVPQGVLSTLGGLEGNSGNPCYSSKVNGVINLCGALAQYGWLENGDLPLCSLHGTTDATVKYNRGIVNPGVALMYLDGSRMLHEQAQAVGVPTNFYTFYGAGHVPYLGTSATQVAYMDTTINFVRDYLLERLGCSNPILQAANTPAQTANLYAFSTCSGNIPEDFCTDASLGELDKEIKFSMYPNPSSGSVTVVFEAASEKHIQLVDFSGRILVDERTQEKVFTINAESFNNGMYLLKVQEDSSKLSSRLLILN
;
A
#
# COMPACT_ATOMS: atom_id res chain seq x y z
N MET A 1 4.44 -77.22 -2.37
CA MET A 1 4.33 -75.86 -2.97
C MET A 1 4.28 -74.83 -1.87
N LYS A 2 5.44 -74.16 -1.54
CA LYS A 2 5.52 -73.06 -0.58
C LYS A 2 5.34 -71.76 -1.31
N ARG A 3 4.31 -70.99 -0.99
CA ARG A 3 4.13 -69.65 -1.50
C ARG A 3 4.96 -68.69 -0.65
N SER A 4 5.92 -68.04 -1.26
CA SER A 4 6.68 -66.95 -0.63
C SER A 4 5.95 -65.62 -0.85
N THR A 5 5.56 -64.96 0.25
CA THR A 5 4.89 -63.65 0.22
C THR A 5 5.99 -62.61 0.45
N THR A 6 6.31 -61.87 -0.62
CA THR A 6 7.24 -60.73 -0.55
C THR A 6 6.49 -59.52 -0.04
N VAL A 7 6.80 -59.02 1.13
CA VAL A 7 6.27 -57.74 1.66
C VAL A 7 7.16 -56.64 1.14
N LEU A 8 6.58 -55.79 0.29
CA LEU A 8 7.22 -54.57 -0.23
C LEU A 8 7.04 -53.45 0.82
N THR A 9 8.06 -53.11 1.55
CA THR A 9 8.07 -51.99 2.50
C THR A 9 8.35 -50.69 1.71
N ILE A 10 7.35 -49.89 1.51
CA ILE A 10 7.50 -48.55 0.93
C ILE A 10 7.98 -47.60 2.02
N PHE A 11 9.25 -47.18 1.94
CA PHE A 11 9.76 -46.06 2.74
C PHE A 11 9.24 -44.74 2.15
N LEU A 12 8.21 -44.15 2.77
CA LEU A 12 7.88 -42.75 2.55
C LEU A 12 8.95 -41.91 3.26
N SER A 13 9.88 -41.36 2.51
CA SER A 13 10.77 -40.31 3.00
C SER A 13 9.94 -39.00 3.09
N PHE A 14 9.51 -38.70 4.32
CA PHE A 14 9.05 -37.33 4.65
C PHE A 14 10.27 -36.40 4.59
N THR A 15 10.47 -35.71 3.49
CA THR A 15 11.30 -34.52 3.48
C THR A 15 10.54 -33.45 4.28
N ALA A 16 10.83 -33.35 5.57
CA ALA A 16 10.46 -32.19 6.36
C ALA A 16 11.13 -30.99 5.69
N LEU A 17 10.33 -30.14 5.02
CA LEU A 17 10.73 -28.80 4.69
C LEU A 17 10.99 -28.09 6.02
N PHE A 18 12.26 -28.09 6.43
CA PHE A 18 12.72 -27.15 7.45
C PHE A 18 12.49 -25.75 6.87
N HIS A 19 11.35 -25.17 7.15
CA HIS A 19 11.27 -23.72 7.22
C HIS A 19 12.32 -23.37 8.28
N ALA A 20 13.38 -22.74 7.84
CA ALA A 20 14.34 -22.14 8.74
C ALA A 20 13.51 -21.24 9.66
N GLN A 21 13.37 -21.67 10.90
CA GLN A 21 12.68 -20.93 11.94
C GLN A 21 13.60 -19.77 12.27
N GLU A 22 13.37 -18.68 11.61
CA GLU A 22 14.17 -17.50 11.62
C GLU A 22 14.21 -16.83 12.98
N PRO A 23 15.13 -16.05 13.18
CA PRO A 23 16.11 -15.71 14.20
C PRO A 23 15.54 -15.06 15.44
N CYS A 24 14.27 -15.23 15.78
CA CYS A 24 13.72 -14.79 17.07
C CYS A 24 14.53 -15.36 18.24
N SER A 25 15.09 -16.55 18.08
CA SER A 25 15.90 -17.23 19.12
C SER A 25 17.26 -16.58 19.35
N THR A 26 17.74 -15.75 18.42
CA THR A 26 19.06 -15.07 18.52
C THR A 26 18.96 -13.65 19.09
N GLY A 27 17.75 -13.20 19.46
CA GLY A 27 17.48 -11.82 19.88
C GLY A 27 17.30 -10.86 18.71
N ARG A 28 17.45 -11.32 17.46
CA ARG A 28 17.14 -10.53 16.27
C ARG A 28 15.68 -10.09 16.31
N TYR A 29 15.41 -8.91 15.81
CA TYR A 29 14.13 -8.18 15.85
C TYR A 29 13.71 -7.72 17.25
N ALA A 30 14.23 -8.31 18.31
CA ALA A 30 13.92 -7.99 19.69
C ALA A 30 14.88 -6.97 20.31
N THR A 31 16.17 -7.14 20.09
CA THR A 31 17.24 -6.33 20.68
C THR A 31 18.15 -5.76 19.60
N ASP A 32 18.99 -4.80 19.97
CA ASP A 32 20.01 -4.28 19.06
C ASP A 32 21.13 -5.33 18.90
N VAL A 33 21.02 -6.16 17.86
CA VAL A 33 22.02 -7.16 17.51
C VAL A 33 23.10 -6.62 16.57
N PHE A 34 22.89 -5.42 16.04
CA PHE A 34 23.86 -4.70 15.21
C PHE A 34 24.15 -3.32 15.82
N THR A 35 25.40 -2.90 15.71
CA THR A 35 25.84 -1.60 16.24
C THR A 35 25.72 -0.47 15.23
N ASN A 36 25.94 -0.76 13.95
CA ASN A 36 26.01 0.22 12.88
C ASN A 36 24.92 0.01 11.85
N VAL A 37 24.45 1.12 11.30
CA VAL A 37 23.42 1.16 10.24
C VAL A 37 24.03 1.80 9.00
N SER A 38 23.83 1.18 7.86
CA SER A 38 24.15 1.72 6.54
C SER A 38 22.93 2.44 5.99
N LEU A 39 23.17 3.60 5.37
CA LEU A 39 22.17 4.43 4.74
C LEU A 39 22.43 4.56 3.25
N THR A 40 21.45 4.15 2.43
CA THR A 40 21.43 4.47 0.99
C THR A 40 20.36 5.53 0.75
N SER A 41 20.81 6.75 0.45
CA SER A 41 19.93 7.92 0.35
C SER A 41 19.41 8.16 -1.06
N ASN A 42 18.24 8.81 -1.15
CA ASN A 42 17.67 9.35 -2.39
C ASN A 42 17.39 8.31 -3.48
N ILE A 43 17.01 7.09 -3.11
CA ILE A 43 16.53 6.07 -4.05
C ILE A 43 15.19 6.56 -4.62
N VAL A 44 15.09 6.67 -5.94
CA VAL A 44 13.84 7.05 -6.62
C VAL A 44 12.93 5.83 -6.70
N TYR A 45 11.79 5.89 -6.01
CA TYR A 45 10.80 4.81 -6.02
C TYR A 45 9.61 5.07 -6.97
N GLY A 46 9.49 6.30 -7.45
CA GLY A 46 8.42 6.71 -8.34
C GLY A 46 8.52 8.18 -8.73
N GLN A 47 7.52 8.66 -9.44
CA GLN A 47 7.34 10.07 -9.76
C GLN A 47 5.88 10.36 -10.06
N ASN A 48 5.44 11.59 -9.77
CA ASN A 48 4.10 12.03 -10.15
C ASN A 48 4.00 13.56 -10.12
N THR A 49 2.89 14.09 -10.62
CA THR A 49 2.62 15.54 -10.63
C THR A 49 2.23 16.03 -9.24
N SER A 50 2.92 17.06 -8.74
CA SER A 50 2.62 17.74 -7.48
C SER A 50 1.35 18.60 -7.58
N PHE A 51 0.92 19.17 -6.46
CA PHE A 51 -0.22 20.10 -6.43
C PHE A 51 0.02 21.37 -7.28
N SER A 52 1.29 21.73 -7.51
CA SER A 52 1.70 22.87 -8.36
C SER A 52 1.98 22.49 -9.81
N ASN A 53 1.50 21.32 -10.25
CA ASN A 53 1.68 20.78 -11.61
C ASN A 53 3.15 20.56 -12.04
N GLN A 54 4.04 20.31 -11.07
CA GLN A 54 5.44 19.96 -11.34
C GLN A 54 5.61 18.44 -11.28
N ASN A 55 6.32 17.87 -12.26
CA ASN A 55 6.72 16.47 -12.19
C ASN A 55 7.75 16.30 -11.06
N THR A 56 7.40 15.54 -10.03
CA THR A 56 8.15 15.42 -8.79
C THR A 56 8.66 13.99 -8.64
N PRO A 57 9.98 13.76 -8.64
CA PRO A 57 10.53 12.46 -8.29
C PRO A 57 10.29 12.17 -6.80
N LEU A 58 9.83 10.95 -6.52
CA LEU A 58 9.54 10.47 -5.19
C LEU A 58 10.73 9.64 -4.71
N LYS A 59 11.30 10.02 -3.57
CA LYS A 59 12.57 9.45 -3.07
C LYS A 59 12.37 8.80 -1.72
N LEU A 60 13.16 7.79 -1.45
CA LEU A 60 13.29 7.18 -0.13
C LEU A 60 14.77 7.12 0.30
N ASP A 61 14.94 7.04 1.62
CA ASP A 61 16.20 6.69 2.26
C ASP A 61 16.05 5.29 2.86
N PHE A 62 16.99 4.40 2.51
CA PHE A 62 16.96 3.00 2.91
C PHE A 62 18.01 2.75 3.98
N TYR A 63 17.57 2.20 5.12
CA TYR A 63 18.37 1.92 6.31
C TYR A 63 18.46 0.42 6.52
N GLU A 64 19.65 -0.10 6.66
CA GLU A 64 19.90 -1.51 6.96
C GLU A 64 21.09 -1.68 7.91
N ALA A 65 21.11 -2.76 8.66
CA ALA A 65 22.24 -3.06 9.53
C ALA A 65 23.51 -3.33 8.72
N THR A 66 24.61 -2.68 9.08
CA THR A 66 25.91 -2.91 8.42
C THR A 66 26.41 -4.34 8.72
N GLY A 67 26.68 -5.09 7.65
CA GLY A 67 27.18 -6.46 7.75
C GLY A 67 26.08 -7.52 7.97
N ASP A 68 24.82 -7.17 7.85
CA ASP A 68 23.72 -8.13 7.92
C ASP A 68 23.71 -9.06 6.69
N THR A 69 23.85 -10.36 6.93
CA THR A 69 23.93 -11.40 5.89
C THR A 69 22.60 -12.13 5.67
N ALA A 70 21.51 -11.75 6.34
CA ALA A 70 20.23 -12.40 6.16
C ALA A 70 19.76 -12.32 4.70
N ALA A 71 19.20 -13.40 4.19
CA ALA A 71 18.74 -13.51 2.81
C ALA A 71 17.50 -12.65 2.55
N ILE A 72 16.62 -12.53 3.53
CA ILE A 72 15.42 -11.68 3.50
C ILE A 72 15.17 -11.10 4.90
N ARG A 73 14.56 -9.93 4.95
CA ARG A 73 14.29 -9.19 6.20
C ARG A 73 12.93 -8.50 6.15
N PRO A 74 12.20 -8.41 7.28
CA PRO A 74 11.01 -7.59 7.38
C PRO A 74 11.31 -6.13 7.06
N LEU A 75 10.39 -5.49 6.34
CA LEU A 75 10.49 -4.07 5.94
C LEU A 75 9.53 -3.22 6.75
N ILE A 76 9.99 -2.07 7.21
CA ILE A 76 9.14 -1.01 7.76
C ILE A 76 9.27 0.22 6.86
N ILE A 77 8.15 0.70 6.31
CA ILE A 77 8.12 1.93 5.53
C ILE A 77 7.57 3.05 6.41
N TRP A 78 8.40 4.05 6.66
CA TRP A 78 8.09 5.22 7.48
C TRP A 78 7.69 6.42 6.62
N THR A 79 6.59 7.06 7.00
CA THR A 79 6.05 8.26 6.34
C THR A 79 6.09 9.43 7.32
N HIS A 80 6.74 10.52 6.94
CA HIS A 80 6.95 11.69 7.81
C HIS A 80 5.69 12.50 8.09
N GLY A 81 5.72 13.31 9.14
CA GLY A 81 4.70 14.29 9.48
C GLY A 81 4.72 15.54 8.59
N GLY A 82 4.26 16.67 9.14
CA GLY A 82 4.33 17.98 8.49
C GLY A 82 3.02 18.45 7.85
N SER A 83 1.87 17.94 8.30
CA SER A 83 0.53 18.43 7.93
C SER A 83 0.22 18.37 6.44
N PHE A 84 0.90 17.53 5.68
CA PHE A 84 0.86 17.46 4.21
C PHE A 84 1.35 18.76 3.51
N LEU A 85 1.92 19.70 4.25
CA LEU A 85 2.43 20.97 3.73
C LEU A 85 3.96 20.98 3.63
N GLY A 86 4.64 20.15 4.41
CA GLY A 86 6.10 20.04 4.47
C GLY A 86 6.53 18.75 5.13
N GLY A 87 7.76 18.71 5.64
CA GLY A 87 8.41 17.52 6.18
C GLY A 87 9.25 16.79 5.12
N SER A 88 9.99 15.80 5.53
CA SER A 88 10.85 15.01 4.66
C SER A 88 11.19 13.65 5.27
N LYS A 89 11.69 12.75 4.44
CA LYS A 89 12.23 11.45 4.85
C LYS A 89 13.39 11.53 5.85
N THR A 90 13.96 12.74 6.03
CA THR A 90 15.06 13.01 6.97
C THR A 90 14.59 13.68 8.26
N ASP A 91 13.30 13.75 8.51
CA ASP A 91 12.78 14.28 9.77
C ASP A 91 13.29 13.45 10.96
N PRO A 92 13.62 14.10 12.09
CA PRO A 92 14.37 13.48 13.19
C PRO A 92 13.74 12.20 13.75
N ASP A 93 12.41 12.13 13.83
CA ASP A 93 11.68 10.94 14.29
C ASP A 93 11.77 9.80 13.28
N MET A 94 11.69 10.06 11.99
CA MET A 94 11.85 9.06 10.94
C MET A 94 13.27 8.47 10.94
N VAL A 95 14.28 9.32 11.10
CA VAL A 95 15.68 8.89 11.20
C VAL A 95 15.91 8.05 12.47
N ALA A 96 15.37 8.50 13.62
CA ALA A 96 15.51 7.79 14.89
C ALA A 96 14.87 6.40 14.84
N LEU A 97 13.63 6.30 14.37
CA LEU A 97 12.91 5.04 14.22
C LEU A 97 13.61 4.10 13.22
N SER A 98 14.03 4.61 12.06
CA SER A 98 14.71 3.81 11.04
C SER A 98 16.02 3.20 11.58
N ASN A 99 16.82 3.98 12.28
CA ASN A 99 18.06 3.50 12.89
C ASN A 99 17.79 2.47 14.00
N ALA A 100 16.79 2.73 14.86
CA ALA A 100 16.47 1.83 15.97
C ALA A 100 16.03 0.44 15.48
N PHE A 101 15.19 0.39 14.44
CA PHE A 101 14.72 -0.88 13.90
C PHE A 101 15.76 -1.55 12.99
N ALA A 102 16.57 -0.80 12.26
CA ALA A 102 17.67 -1.37 11.49
C ALA A 102 18.70 -2.08 12.40
N LYS A 103 19.04 -1.52 13.56
CA LYS A 103 19.92 -2.18 14.56
C LYS A 103 19.35 -3.51 15.08
N LYS A 104 18.03 -3.69 15.03
CA LYS A 104 17.35 -4.94 15.41
C LYS A 104 17.28 -5.95 14.28
N GLY A 105 17.73 -5.57 13.06
CA GLY A 105 17.77 -6.46 11.90
C GLY A 105 16.57 -6.35 10.96
N TYR A 106 15.68 -5.39 11.17
CA TYR A 106 14.73 -4.95 10.13
C TYR A 106 15.47 -4.18 9.05
N VAL A 107 14.82 -3.97 7.92
CA VAL A 107 15.18 -2.90 7.01
C VAL A 107 14.09 -1.82 7.08
N CYS A 108 14.50 -0.56 6.93
CA CYS A 108 13.59 0.56 6.99
C CYS A 108 13.71 1.42 5.74
N ALA A 109 12.58 1.89 5.23
CA ALA A 109 12.52 2.88 4.16
C ALA A 109 11.78 4.12 4.69
N SER A 110 12.45 5.25 4.79
CA SER A 110 11.82 6.54 5.07
C SER A 110 11.54 7.24 3.75
N ILE A 111 10.28 7.59 3.47
CA ILE A 111 9.87 8.11 2.16
C ILE A 111 9.55 9.60 2.19
N ASP A 112 9.90 10.30 1.12
CA ASP A 112 9.27 11.56 0.74
C ASP A 112 7.98 11.25 -0.03
N TYR A 113 6.95 12.06 0.15
CA TYR A 113 5.69 12.00 -0.60
C TYR A 113 5.31 13.41 -1.07
N ARG A 114 4.39 13.53 -2.03
CA ARG A 114 3.95 14.83 -2.57
C ARG A 114 3.21 15.64 -1.52
N THR A 115 3.89 16.64 -0.98
CA THR A 115 3.34 17.62 -0.04
C THR A 115 2.79 18.84 -0.75
N GLY A 116 2.01 19.64 -0.04
CA GLY A 116 1.45 20.90 -0.48
C GLY A 116 -0.02 20.81 -0.94
N PHE A 117 -0.80 21.81 -0.53
CA PHE A 117 -2.14 22.07 -1.03
C PHE A 117 -2.51 23.53 -0.78
N PHE A 118 -3.29 24.09 -1.71
CA PHE A 118 -3.79 25.46 -1.62
C PHE A 118 -5.11 25.57 -2.43
N PRO A 119 -6.14 26.31 -1.97
CA PRO A 119 -6.27 26.89 -0.62
C PRO A 119 -6.13 25.90 0.53
N ILE A 120 -5.82 26.39 1.76
CA ILE A 120 -5.76 25.57 2.96
C ILE A 120 -7.19 25.37 3.47
N ASP A 121 -7.85 24.34 2.98
CA ASP A 121 -9.23 23.96 3.30
C ASP A 121 -9.39 22.43 3.35
N SER A 122 -10.57 21.98 3.77
CA SER A 122 -10.87 20.55 3.90
C SER A 122 -10.73 19.79 2.59
N ALA A 123 -11.30 20.28 1.50
CA ALA A 123 -11.33 19.57 0.21
C ALA A 123 -9.92 19.41 -0.38
N ASN A 124 -9.07 20.43 -0.29
CA ASN A 124 -7.70 20.35 -0.77
C ASN A 124 -6.80 19.53 0.16
N SER A 125 -7.09 19.52 1.48
CA SER A 125 -6.40 18.64 2.42
C SER A 125 -6.67 17.16 2.11
N VAL A 126 -7.90 16.78 1.76
CA VAL A 126 -8.24 15.40 1.35
C VAL A 126 -7.46 15.00 0.08
N LYS A 127 -7.37 15.90 -0.92
CA LYS A 127 -6.53 15.64 -2.11
C LYS A 127 -5.06 15.44 -1.77
N ALA A 128 -4.54 16.17 -0.77
CA ALA A 128 -3.15 15.99 -0.31
C ALA A 128 -2.97 14.63 0.39
N VAL A 129 -3.91 14.22 1.24
CA VAL A 129 -3.93 12.87 1.83
C VAL A 129 -3.92 11.80 0.74
N MET A 130 -4.79 11.92 -0.26
CA MET A 130 -4.84 10.93 -1.36
C MET A 130 -3.54 10.85 -2.15
N ARG A 131 -2.88 11.99 -2.43
CA ARG A 131 -1.56 11.97 -3.06
C ARG A 131 -0.52 11.24 -2.21
N ALA A 132 -0.53 11.48 -0.89
CA ALA A 132 0.39 10.81 0.03
C ALA A 132 0.14 9.29 0.11
N VAL A 133 -1.14 8.87 0.16
CA VAL A 133 -1.54 7.45 0.12
C VAL A 133 -1.04 6.78 -1.16
N GLN A 134 -1.27 7.40 -2.31
CA GLN A 134 -0.81 6.89 -3.61
C GLN A 134 0.72 6.77 -3.70
N ASP A 135 1.44 7.73 -3.11
CA ASP A 135 2.91 7.72 -3.09
C ASP A 135 3.43 6.62 -2.15
N LEU A 136 2.79 6.42 -0.99
CA LEU A 136 3.11 5.31 -0.10
C LEU A 136 2.83 3.95 -0.77
N ARG A 137 1.71 3.79 -1.48
CA ARG A 137 1.44 2.58 -2.29
C ARG A 137 2.53 2.34 -3.35
N ALA A 138 2.97 3.39 -4.04
CA ALA A 138 4.04 3.28 -5.03
C ALA A 138 5.38 2.84 -4.41
N SER A 139 5.68 3.26 -3.17
CA SER A 139 6.88 2.81 -2.46
C SER A 139 6.82 1.33 -2.07
N ILE A 140 5.64 0.83 -1.70
CA ILE A 140 5.45 -0.61 -1.43
C ILE A 140 5.63 -1.40 -2.74
N ARG A 141 4.97 -0.97 -3.83
CA ARG A 141 5.09 -1.60 -5.15
C ARG A 141 6.53 -1.61 -5.67
N PHE A 142 7.34 -0.61 -5.32
CA PHE A 142 8.77 -0.57 -5.67
C PHE A 142 9.53 -1.79 -5.12
N PHE A 143 9.29 -2.17 -3.86
CA PHE A 143 9.94 -3.32 -3.26
C PHE A 143 9.42 -4.66 -3.80
N TYR A 144 8.11 -4.77 -4.08
CA TYR A 144 7.57 -5.95 -4.77
C TYR A 144 8.16 -6.12 -6.17
N LYS A 145 8.32 -5.01 -6.91
CA LYS A 145 8.97 -5.00 -8.23
C LYS A 145 10.43 -5.43 -8.14
N ASP A 146 11.19 -4.87 -7.20
CA ASP A 146 12.60 -5.26 -7.00
C ASP A 146 12.73 -6.76 -6.73
N ARG A 147 11.86 -7.32 -5.92
CA ARG A 147 11.84 -8.76 -5.66
C ARG A 147 11.54 -9.57 -6.91
N ALA A 148 10.65 -9.12 -7.76
CA ALA A 148 10.22 -9.84 -8.96
C ALA A 148 11.24 -9.75 -10.11
N GLU A 149 11.80 -8.57 -10.33
CA GLU A 149 12.62 -8.27 -11.51
C GLU A 149 14.13 -8.23 -11.25
N ASN A 150 14.55 -7.85 -10.02
CA ASN A 150 15.94 -7.53 -9.69
C ASN A 150 16.59 -8.49 -8.68
N THR A 151 16.09 -9.72 -8.56
CA THR A 151 16.61 -10.72 -7.60
C THR A 151 16.57 -10.28 -6.14
N ASN A 152 15.63 -9.40 -5.78
CA ASN A 152 15.45 -8.87 -4.42
C ASN A 152 16.70 -8.15 -3.89
N THR A 153 17.13 -7.10 -4.58
CA THR A 153 18.33 -6.31 -4.27
C THR A 153 18.33 -5.82 -2.81
N TYR A 154 17.15 -5.40 -2.32
CA TYR A 154 16.96 -4.91 -0.95
C TYR A 154 16.72 -6.02 0.08
N LYS A 155 16.69 -7.28 -0.34
CA LYS A 155 16.48 -8.46 0.51
C LYS A 155 15.22 -8.33 1.38
N ILE A 156 14.11 -7.95 0.78
CA ILE A 156 12.84 -7.76 1.49
C ILE A 156 12.09 -9.09 1.61
N ASP A 157 11.57 -9.35 2.80
CA ASP A 157 10.53 -10.36 3.01
C ASP A 157 9.16 -9.72 2.75
N THR A 158 8.58 -9.99 1.58
CA THR A 158 7.27 -9.46 1.19
C THR A 158 6.10 -10.03 2.00
N ASN A 159 6.32 -11.05 2.81
CA ASN A 159 5.33 -11.53 3.77
C ASN A 159 5.33 -10.73 5.08
N ASN A 160 6.29 -9.83 5.26
CA ASN A 160 6.48 -9.04 6.46
C ASN A 160 6.83 -7.59 6.13
N ILE A 161 5.89 -6.88 5.49
CA ILE A 161 5.98 -5.44 5.20
C ILE A 161 5.02 -4.70 6.13
N PHE A 162 5.54 -3.73 6.86
CA PHE A 162 4.78 -2.87 7.75
C PHE A 162 4.87 -1.42 7.28
N ILE A 163 3.79 -0.67 7.45
CA ILE A 163 3.75 0.76 7.16
C ILE A 163 3.48 1.55 8.42
N GLY A 164 4.04 2.73 8.51
CA GLY A 164 3.77 3.60 9.64
C GLY A 164 4.23 5.03 9.39
N GLY A 165 3.98 5.87 10.38
CA GLY A 165 4.42 7.25 10.33
C GLY A 165 3.95 8.08 11.51
N SER A 166 4.36 9.34 11.53
CA SER A 166 3.98 10.35 12.52
C SER A 166 2.97 11.33 11.97
N SER A 167 1.93 11.69 12.74
CA SER A 167 1.01 12.79 12.38
C SER A 167 0.40 12.60 10.98
N ALA A 168 0.69 13.46 10.02
CA ALA A 168 0.27 13.33 8.62
C ALA A 168 0.71 12.00 7.99
N GLY A 169 1.90 11.51 8.33
CA GLY A 169 2.37 10.20 7.88
C GLY A 169 1.57 9.05 8.46
N ALA A 170 1.16 9.14 9.73
CA ALA A 170 0.28 8.16 10.34
C ALA A 170 -1.13 8.20 9.72
N ILE A 171 -1.66 9.40 9.44
CA ILE A 171 -2.91 9.58 8.68
C ILE A 171 -2.79 8.88 7.32
N THR A 172 -1.67 9.06 6.62
CA THR A 172 -1.40 8.40 5.34
C THR A 172 -1.43 6.87 5.44
N ALA A 173 -0.73 6.31 6.44
CA ALA A 173 -0.67 4.85 6.65
C ALA A 173 -2.05 4.27 7.01
N LEU A 174 -2.83 4.96 7.85
CA LEU A 174 -4.20 4.55 8.22
C LEU A 174 -5.14 4.58 7.01
N HIS A 175 -5.07 5.62 6.18
CA HIS A 175 -5.91 5.71 4.97
C HIS A 175 -5.48 4.72 3.88
N LEU A 176 -4.19 4.36 3.80
CA LEU A 176 -3.77 3.27 2.92
C LEU A 176 -4.38 1.94 3.33
N ALA A 177 -4.46 1.69 4.65
CA ALA A 177 -4.87 0.42 5.20
C ALA A 177 -6.39 0.21 5.26
N TYR A 178 -7.16 1.27 5.52
CA TYR A 178 -8.59 1.19 5.89
C TYR A 178 -9.52 2.00 4.99
N LEU A 179 -9.00 2.79 4.04
CA LEU A 179 -9.77 3.37 2.94
C LEU A 179 -9.61 2.44 1.74
N ASP A 180 -10.44 1.44 1.64
CA ASP A 180 -10.32 0.40 0.64
C ASP A 180 -11.42 0.44 -0.44
N ARG A 181 -12.52 1.18 -0.20
CA ARG A 181 -13.60 1.36 -1.17
C ARG A 181 -13.68 2.78 -1.68
N SER A 182 -13.75 2.94 -2.99
CA SER A 182 -13.86 4.27 -3.60
C SER A 182 -15.09 5.07 -3.15
N CYS A 183 -16.15 4.40 -2.70
CA CYS A 183 -17.34 5.08 -2.18
C CYS A 183 -17.15 5.74 -0.81
N GLU A 184 -16.17 5.31 -0.03
CA GLU A 184 -15.88 5.85 1.30
C GLU A 184 -15.42 7.30 1.24
N ILE A 185 -14.73 7.68 0.17
CA ILE A 185 -14.25 9.07 0.00
C ILE A 185 -15.31 10.03 -0.57
N ASN A 186 -16.46 9.53 -1.05
CA ASN A 186 -17.47 10.35 -1.73
C ASN A 186 -18.03 11.49 -0.87
N GLY A 187 -18.03 11.35 0.45
CA GLY A 187 -18.45 12.42 1.38
C GLY A 187 -17.40 13.50 1.64
N TYR A 188 -16.18 13.33 1.15
CA TYR A 188 -15.03 14.19 1.46
C TYR A 188 -14.51 14.98 0.28
N VAL A 189 -14.74 14.52 -0.94
CA VAL A 189 -14.39 15.20 -2.18
C VAL A 189 -15.56 15.13 -3.17
N PRO A 190 -15.69 16.11 -4.09
CA PRO A 190 -16.69 16.02 -5.16
C PRO A 190 -16.51 14.75 -5.99
N GLN A 191 -17.63 14.24 -6.52
CA GLN A 191 -17.62 13.06 -7.38
C GLN A 191 -16.67 13.25 -8.58
N GLY A 192 -15.90 12.21 -8.89
CA GLY A 192 -14.92 12.22 -9.97
C GLY A 192 -13.54 12.74 -9.59
N VAL A 193 -13.37 13.43 -8.45
CA VAL A 193 -12.04 13.93 -8.04
C VAL A 193 -11.07 12.78 -7.80
N LEU A 194 -11.51 11.68 -7.18
CA LEU A 194 -10.66 10.52 -6.93
C LEU A 194 -10.10 9.93 -8.23
N SER A 195 -10.94 9.79 -9.27
CA SER A 195 -10.50 9.28 -10.58
C SER A 195 -9.48 10.20 -11.25
N THR A 196 -9.65 11.53 -11.14
CA THR A 196 -8.66 12.48 -11.68
C THR A 196 -7.31 12.43 -10.97
N LEU A 197 -7.30 11.96 -9.72
CA LEU A 197 -6.06 11.71 -8.96
C LEU A 197 -5.43 10.35 -9.26
N GLY A 198 -6.10 9.47 -10.02
CA GLY A 198 -5.61 8.11 -10.33
C GLY A 198 -6.21 7.01 -9.47
N GLY A 199 -7.37 7.24 -8.84
CA GLY A 199 -8.04 6.27 -7.97
C GLY A 199 -7.35 6.09 -6.61
N LEU A 200 -7.70 5.02 -5.90
CA LEU A 200 -7.07 4.69 -4.61
C LEU A 200 -5.61 4.27 -4.80
N GLU A 201 -5.30 3.49 -5.85
CA GLU A 201 -3.95 2.98 -6.13
C GLU A 201 -2.99 4.06 -6.64
N GLY A 202 -3.47 5.05 -7.39
CA GLY A 202 -2.68 6.13 -7.94
C GLY A 202 -1.69 5.71 -9.03
N ASN A 203 -1.04 6.71 -9.62
CA ASN A 203 -0.12 6.57 -10.77
C ASN A 203 1.32 6.97 -10.42
N SER A 204 1.70 6.89 -9.14
CA SER A 204 3.01 7.38 -8.67
C SER A 204 4.19 6.47 -9.00
N GLY A 205 3.93 5.30 -9.59
CA GLY A 205 4.96 4.39 -10.07
C GLY A 205 4.68 2.92 -9.79
N ASN A 206 5.48 2.08 -10.45
CA ASN A 206 5.49 0.63 -10.31
C ASN A 206 4.09 -0.01 -10.45
N PRO A 207 3.37 0.26 -11.56
CA PRO A 207 2.07 -0.36 -11.78
C PRO A 207 2.23 -1.89 -11.87
N CYS A 208 1.15 -2.61 -11.59
CA CYS A 208 1.10 -4.07 -11.68
C CYS A 208 1.90 -4.86 -10.64
N TYR A 209 2.39 -4.19 -9.59
CA TYR A 209 2.94 -4.86 -8.41
C TYR A 209 2.03 -4.66 -7.22
N SER A 210 2.10 -5.60 -6.28
CA SER A 210 1.28 -5.56 -5.07
C SER A 210 1.60 -4.34 -4.20
N SER A 211 0.58 -3.76 -3.58
CA SER A 211 0.70 -2.77 -2.50
C SER A 211 0.31 -3.35 -1.14
N LYS A 212 0.28 -4.69 -0.99
CA LYS A 212 -0.09 -5.38 0.24
C LYS A 212 0.94 -5.20 1.34
N VAL A 213 0.44 -5.03 2.55
CA VAL A 213 1.24 -4.91 3.78
C VAL A 213 0.65 -5.78 4.88
N ASN A 214 1.36 -5.94 6.01
CA ASN A 214 1.00 -6.90 7.06
C ASN A 214 0.61 -6.24 8.38
N GLY A 215 0.67 -4.91 8.46
CA GLY A 215 0.24 -4.18 9.65
C GLY A 215 0.58 -2.70 9.59
N VAL A 216 -0.05 -1.94 10.48
CA VAL A 216 0.00 -0.48 10.52
C VAL A 216 0.52 0.03 11.85
N ILE A 217 1.42 1.01 11.80
CA ILE A 217 1.98 1.72 12.94
C ILE A 217 1.53 3.18 12.88
N ASN A 218 0.64 3.53 13.78
CA ASN A 218 0.00 4.83 13.86
C ASN A 218 0.56 5.65 15.03
N LEU A 219 1.40 6.62 14.73
CA LEU A 219 1.97 7.54 15.73
C LEU A 219 1.28 8.89 15.65
N CYS A 220 0.32 9.14 16.55
CA CYS A 220 -0.47 10.38 16.65
C CYS A 220 -1.27 10.72 15.38
N GLY A 221 -1.80 9.72 14.68
CA GLY A 221 -2.64 9.90 13.50
C GLY A 221 -4.13 9.73 13.78
N ALA A 222 -4.92 9.81 12.71
CA ALA A 222 -6.37 9.65 12.72
C ALA A 222 -6.87 9.16 11.36
N LEU A 223 -8.06 8.59 11.33
CA LEU A 223 -8.77 8.15 10.13
C LEU A 223 -9.97 9.09 9.89
N ALA A 224 -10.40 9.24 8.65
CA ALA A 224 -11.55 10.09 8.35
C ALA A 224 -12.82 9.58 9.04
N GLN A 225 -13.00 8.27 9.08
CA GLN A 225 -14.11 7.62 9.76
C GLN A 225 -13.66 6.28 10.34
N TYR A 226 -13.83 6.09 11.65
CA TYR A 226 -13.42 4.86 12.32
C TYR A 226 -14.12 3.60 11.77
N GLY A 227 -15.31 3.77 11.21
CA GLY A 227 -16.12 2.71 10.66
C GLY A 227 -15.59 2.10 9.34
N TRP A 228 -14.55 2.68 8.74
CA TRP A 228 -13.83 2.04 7.63
C TRP A 228 -12.96 0.87 8.08
N LEU A 229 -12.69 0.79 9.39
CA LEU A 229 -11.98 -0.33 9.97
C LEU A 229 -12.96 -1.46 10.23
N GLU A 230 -12.85 -2.55 9.48
CA GLU A 230 -13.78 -3.68 9.43
C GLU A 230 -13.13 -5.01 9.86
N ASN A 231 -13.94 -6.05 10.03
CA ASN A 231 -13.42 -7.39 10.35
C ASN A 231 -12.57 -7.93 9.20
N GLY A 232 -11.39 -8.44 9.52
CA GLY A 232 -10.44 -8.97 8.55
C GLY A 232 -9.38 -7.98 8.10
N ASP A 233 -9.47 -6.72 8.52
CA ASP A 233 -8.49 -5.69 8.22
C ASP A 233 -7.13 -5.91 8.89
N LEU A 234 -6.16 -5.08 8.46
CA LEU A 234 -4.78 -5.14 8.93
C LEU A 234 -4.67 -4.84 10.43
N PRO A 235 -3.79 -5.56 11.15
CA PRO A 235 -3.48 -5.26 12.54
C PRO A 235 -2.97 -3.84 12.75
N LEU A 236 -3.37 -3.22 13.87
CA LEU A 236 -3.10 -1.81 14.19
C LEU A 236 -2.28 -1.66 15.48
N CYS A 237 -1.16 -0.93 15.41
CA CYS A 237 -0.43 -0.44 16.56
C CYS A 237 -0.58 1.07 16.65
N SER A 238 -1.08 1.60 17.77
CA SER A 238 -1.27 3.04 17.94
C SER A 238 -0.60 3.57 19.20
N LEU A 239 0.03 4.75 19.09
CA LEU A 239 0.52 5.52 20.23
C LEU A 239 0.03 6.97 20.10
N HIS A 240 -0.57 7.54 21.17
CA HIS A 240 -1.18 8.88 21.08
C HIS A 240 -1.18 9.61 22.41
N GLY A 241 -0.98 10.93 22.39
CA GLY A 241 -1.06 11.80 23.56
C GLY A 241 -2.49 12.25 23.87
N THR A 242 -2.90 12.22 25.14
CA THR A 242 -4.29 12.55 25.54
C THR A 242 -4.67 14.01 25.39
N THR A 243 -3.67 14.91 25.35
CA THR A 243 -3.88 16.35 25.18
C THR A 243 -3.47 16.87 23.81
N ASP A 244 -3.40 15.96 22.82
CA ASP A 244 -3.07 16.34 21.44
C ASP A 244 -4.08 17.37 20.91
N ALA A 245 -3.57 18.57 20.60
CA ALA A 245 -4.36 19.68 20.13
C ALA A 245 -4.43 19.74 18.58
N THR A 246 -3.50 19.07 17.90
CA THR A 246 -3.37 19.06 16.43
C THR A 246 -4.21 17.95 15.81
N VAL A 247 -3.95 16.71 16.19
CA VAL A 247 -4.72 15.51 15.80
C VAL A 247 -5.33 14.94 17.09
N LYS A 248 -6.64 15.01 17.21
CA LYS A 248 -7.31 14.67 18.47
C LYS A 248 -7.17 13.18 18.81
N TYR A 249 -6.93 12.89 20.11
CA TYR A 249 -6.87 11.55 20.67
C TYR A 249 -8.15 10.73 20.44
N ASN A 250 -9.32 11.37 20.60
CA ASN A 250 -10.64 10.91 20.18
C ASN A 250 -11.04 11.57 18.87
N ARG A 251 -12.34 11.75 18.63
CA ARG A 251 -12.85 12.53 17.50
C ARG A 251 -12.64 14.02 17.70
N GLY A 252 -12.17 14.70 16.69
CA GLY A 252 -12.09 16.16 16.70
C GLY A 252 -11.58 16.75 15.39
N ILE A 253 -11.62 18.07 15.34
CA ILE A 253 -11.12 18.82 14.19
C ILE A 253 -9.60 18.76 14.21
N VAL A 254 -9.02 18.31 13.10
CA VAL A 254 -7.57 18.43 12.87
C VAL A 254 -7.22 19.88 12.63
N ASN A 255 -6.28 20.37 13.42
CA ASN A 255 -5.90 21.79 13.41
C ASN A 255 -4.37 21.96 13.46
N PRO A 256 -3.69 21.95 12.31
CA PRO A 256 -2.27 22.29 12.22
C PRO A 256 -2.00 23.81 12.18
N GLY A 257 -2.82 24.61 12.84
CA GLY A 257 -2.83 26.07 12.77
C GLY A 257 -4.06 26.64 12.05
N VAL A 258 -4.76 25.81 11.26
CA VAL A 258 -6.04 26.09 10.63
C VAL A 258 -6.95 24.87 10.83
N ALA A 259 -8.18 25.10 11.27
CA ALA A 259 -9.16 24.04 11.44
C ALA A 259 -9.55 23.48 10.08
N LEU A 260 -9.31 22.20 9.86
CA LEU A 260 -9.59 21.52 8.59
C LEU A 260 -10.90 20.73 8.67
N MET A 261 -10.88 19.53 9.22
CA MET A 261 -12.05 18.65 9.24
C MET A 261 -12.03 17.74 10.46
N TYR A 262 -13.16 17.13 10.77
CA TYR A 262 -13.24 16.11 11.80
C TYR A 262 -12.56 14.82 11.32
N LEU A 263 -11.70 14.27 12.17
CA LEU A 263 -11.16 12.92 12.04
C LEU A 263 -11.36 12.14 13.34
N ASP A 264 -11.31 10.83 13.24
CA ASP A 264 -11.40 9.89 14.34
C ASP A 264 -10.02 9.46 14.78
N GLY A 265 -9.64 9.86 16.00
CA GLY A 265 -8.32 9.62 16.55
C GLY A 265 -8.09 8.19 17.03
N SER A 266 -6.85 7.92 17.43
CA SER A 266 -6.37 6.57 17.76
C SER A 266 -7.22 5.84 18.79
N ARG A 267 -7.83 6.55 19.75
CA ARG A 267 -8.69 5.94 20.76
C ARG A 267 -9.94 5.31 20.15
N MET A 268 -10.58 6.00 19.20
CA MET A 268 -11.75 5.48 18.51
C MET A 268 -11.39 4.29 17.61
N LEU A 269 -10.26 4.39 16.90
CA LEU A 269 -9.77 3.31 16.06
C LEU A 269 -9.46 2.05 16.85
N HIS A 270 -8.85 2.20 18.03
CA HIS A 270 -8.57 1.05 18.91
C HIS A 270 -9.85 0.36 19.37
N GLU A 271 -10.87 1.11 19.79
CA GLU A 271 -12.13 0.55 20.26
C GLU A 271 -12.91 -0.13 19.11
N GLN A 272 -12.90 0.47 17.93
CA GLN A 272 -13.47 -0.14 16.73
C GLN A 272 -12.74 -1.43 16.36
N ALA A 273 -11.42 -1.43 16.33
CA ALA A 273 -10.62 -2.62 16.04
C ALA A 273 -10.97 -3.78 16.99
N GLN A 274 -11.08 -3.51 18.29
CA GLN A 274 -11.53 -4.49 19.26
C GLN A 274 -12.95 -4.98 18.97
N ALA A 275 -13.87 -4.09 18.64
CA ALA A 275 -15.27 -4.43 18.37
C ALA A 275 -15.45 -5.33 17.14
N VAL A 276 -14.62 -5.15 16.11
CA VAL A 276 -14.68 -5.94 14.87
C VAL A 276 -13.68 -7.10 14.84
N GLY A 277 -12.89 -7.31 15.89
CA GLY A 277 -11.95 -8.42 16.01
C GLY A 277 -10.62 -8.24 15.26
N VAL A 278 -10.25 -7.00 14.92
CA VAL A 278 -8.94 -6.68 14.36
C VAL A 278 -7.90 -6.59 15.47
N PRO A 279 -6.75 -7.30 15.36
CA PRO A 279 -5.70 -7.22 16.37
C PRO A 279 -5.19 -5.79 16.54
N THR A 280 -5.20 -5.27 17.77
CA THR A 280 -4.84 -3.88 18.04
C THR A 280 -4.07 -3.72 19.33
N ASN A 281 -2.95 -3.00 19.28
CA ASN A 281 -2.12 -2.62 20.41
C ASN A 281 -2.20 -1.10 20.56
N PHE A 282 -2.43 -0.59 21.78
CA PHE A 282 -2.58 0.83 22.01
C PHE A 282 -1.79 1.30 23.23
N TYR A 283 -1.02 2.36 23.05
CA TYR A 283 -0.31 3.05 24.13
C TYR A 283 -0.74 4.50 24.26
N THR A 284 -1.10 4.91 25.45
CA THR A 284 -1.52 6.26 25.77
C THR A 284 -0.43 7.04 26.47
N PHE A 285 0.02 8.15 25.89
CA PHE A 285 0.86 9.12 26.56
C PHE A 285 -0.01 10.10 27.35
N TYR A 286 -0.20 9.83 28.64
CA TYR A 286 -1.04 10.66 29.50
C TYR A 286 -0.49 12.08 29.67
N GLY A 287 -1.33 13.09 29.45
CA GLY A 287 -0.98 14.50 29.54
C GLY A 287 -0.05 15.00 28.44
N ALA A 288 0.34 14.15 27.50
CA ALA A 288 1.21 14.54 26.40
C ALA A 288 0.43 15.13 25.22
N GLY A 289 1.06 16.05 24.51
CA GLY A 289 0.54 16.70 23.30
C GLY A 289 0.83 15.90 22.02
N HIS A 290 0.88 16.63 20.90
CA HIS A 290 1.14 16.10 19.59
C HIS A 290 2.60 15.68 19.42
N VAL A 291 2.84 14.47 18.88
CA VAL A 291 4.19 13.90 18.61
C VAL A 291 5.13 14.04 19.84
N PRO A 292 4.77 13.46 21.00
CA PRO A 292 5.44 13.75 22.26
C PRO A 292 6.88 13.22 22.33
N TYR A 293 7.23 12.29 21.46
CA TYR A 293 8.57 11.68 21.34
C TYR A 293 9.53 12.49 20.44
N LEU A 294 9.09 13.60 19.83
CA LEU A 294 9.92 14.43 18.98
C LEU A 294 10.64 15.51 19.81
N GLY A 295 11.95 15.43 19.89
CA GLY A 295 12.82 16.41 20.56
C GLY A 295 13.93 15.76 21.38
N THR A 296 14.65 16.59 22.16
CA THR A 296 15.88 16.20 22.87
C THR A 296 15.81 16.29 24.38
N SER A 297 14.66 16.73 24.95
CA SER A 297 14.48 16.72 26.41
C SER A 297 14.43 15.28 26.95
N ALA A 298 14.80 15.07 28.19
CA ALA A 298 14.77 13.75 28.82
C ALA A 298 13.39 13.07 28.72
N THR A 299 12.32 13.83 28.82
CA THR A 299 10.94 13.31 28.66
C THR A 299 10.67 12.87 27.23
N GLN A 300 11.08 13.64 26.23
CA GLN A 300 10.89 13.30 24.81
C GLN A 300 11.72 12.07 24.42
N VAL A 301 12.95 11.98 24.91
CA VAL A 301 13.79 10.78 24.72
C VAL A 301 13.13 9.56 25.35
N ALA A 302 12.62 9.65 26.58
CA ALA A 302 11.91 8.56 27.23
C ALA A 302 10.63 8.16 26.47
N TYR A 303 9.92 9.12 25.87
CA TYR A 303 8.77 8.81 25.01
C TYR A 303 9.19 8.16 23.69
N MET A 304 10.34 8.51 23.12
CA MET A 304 10.88 7.83 21.95
C MET A 304 11.26 6.37 22.27
N ASP A 305 11.93 6.14 23.42
CA ASP A 305 12.27 4.79 23.88
C ASP A 305 11.01 3.94 24.12
N THR A 306 9.98 4.53 24.71
CA THR A 306 8.65 3.90 24.88
C THR A 306 8.03 3.56 23.54
N THR A 307 8.09 4.47 22.57
CA THR A 307 7.56 4.27 21.20
C THR A 307 8.28 3.12 20.52
N ILE A 308 9.60 3.10 20.54
CA ILE A 308 10.41 2.04 19.93
C ILE A 308 10.09 0.69 20.56
N ASN A 309 10.05 0.61 21.90
CA ASN A 309 9.79 -0.65 22.61
C ASN A 309 8.36 -1.15 22.35
N PHE A 310 7.36 -0.30 22.34
CA PHE A 310 5.98 -0.69 22.09
C PHE A 310 5.76 -1.17 20.64
N VAL A 311 6.30 -0.44 19.67
CA VAL A 311 6.27 -0.85 18.26
C VAL A 311 7.06 -2.15 18.05
N ARG A 312 8.22 -2.31 18.71
CA ARG A 312 8.99 -3.55 18.67
C ARG A 312 8.16 -4.74 19.19
N ASP A 313 7.45 -4.59 20.29
CA ASP A 313 6.64 -5.66 20.87
C ASP A 313 5.48 -6.06 19.92
N TYR A 314 4.83 -5.07 19.32
CA TYR A 314 3.84 -5.29 18.27
C TYR A 314 4.41 -6.05 17.07
N LEU A 315 5.55 -5.63 16.55
CA LEU A 315 6.17 -6.27 15.38
C LEU A 315 6.60 -7.72 15.68
N LEU A 316 7.12 -7.99 16.87
CA LEU A 316 7.47 -9.34 17.28
C LEU A 316 6.26 -10.27 17.33
N GLU A 317 5.12 -9.76 17.83
CA GLU A 317 3.88 -10.52 17.81
C GLU A 317 3.44 -10.85 16.37
N ARG A 318 3.58 -9.89 15.43
CA ARG A 318 3.25 -10.11 13.99
C ARG A 318 4.21 -11.09 13.32
N LEU A 319 5.47 -11.12 13.75
CA LEU A 319 6.46 -12.10 13.26
C LEU A 319 6.33 -13.48 13.92
N GLY A 320 5.42 -13.66 14.86
CA GLY A 320 5.29 -14.91 15.63
C GLY A 320 6.43 -15.17 16.60
N CYS A 321 7.15 -14.11 17.00
CA CYS A 321 8.27 -14.19 17.92
C CYS A 321 7.80 -14.17 19.38
N SER A 322 8.24 -15.13 20.18
CA SER A 322 8.01 -15.14 21.64
C SER A 322 9.16 -14.42 22.35
N ASN A 323 8.91 -13.22 22.83
CA ASN A 323 9.91 -12.43 23.59
C ASN A 323 9.23 -11.71 24.75
N PRO A 324 9.97 -11.37 25.82
CA PRO A 324 9.43 -10.52 26.87
C PRO A 324 8.91 -9.21 26.34
N ILE A 325 7.73 -8.79 26.80
CA ILE A 325 7.18 -7.48 26.50
C ILE A 325 8.02 -6.43 27.21
N LEU A 326 8.60 -5.48 26.47
CA LEU A 326 9.37 -4.37 27.04
C LEU A 326 8.47 -3.20 27.41
N GLN A 327 7.40 -2.99 26.66
CA GLN A 327 6.47 -1.91 26.92
C GLN A 327 5.02 -2.42 26.85
N ALA A 328 4.48 -2.73 28.01
CA ALA A 328 3.08 -3.15 28.06
C ALA A 328 2.13 -2.02 27.63
N ALA A 329 1.03 -2.42 26.98
CA ALA A 329 -0.08 -1.54 26.72
C ALA A 329 -0.62 -0.95 28.03
N ASN A 330 -1.11 0.27 28.00
CA ASN A 330 -1.78 0.90 29.11
C ASN A 330 -3.27 1.13 28.83
N THR A 331 -4.06 1.25 29.90
CA THR A 331 -5.48 1.52 29.77
C THR A 331 -5.70 2.91 29.17
N PRO A 332 -6.52 3.07 28.13
CA PRO A 332 -6.83 4.38 27.59
C PRO A 332 -7.51 5.29 28.62
N ALA A 333 -7.08 6.55 28.66
CA ALA A 333 -7.55 7.54 29.65
C ALA A 333 -9.01 7.91 29.51
N GLN A 334 -9.60 7.74 28.34
CA GLN A 334 -10.95 8.19 28.01
C GLN A 334 -11.68 7.09 27.24
N THR A 335 -12.99 7.02 27.42
CA THR A 335 -13.85 6.17 26.58
C THR A 335 -14.01 6.82 25.22
N ALA A 336 -13.99 6.03 24.16
CA ALA A 336 -14.32 6.51 22.82
C ALA A 336 -15.84 6.74 22.73
N ASN A 337 -16.24 7.89 22.19
CA ASN A 337 -17.64 8.18 21.90
C ASN A 337 -17.93 7.77 20.45
N LEU A 338 -18.15 6.47 20.24
CA LEU A 338 -18.52 5.94 18.93
C LEU A 338 -19.89 6.48 18.50
N TYR A 339 -20.04 6.83 17.26
CA TYR A 339 -21.27 7.34 16.64
C TYR A 339 -21.73 6.41 15.53
N ALA A 340 -23.01 6.46 15.18
CA ALA A 340 -23.53 5.67 14.07
C ALA A 340 -22.98 6.20 12.74
N PHE A 341 -22.49 5.31 11.89
CA PHE A 341 -22.00 5.63 10.55
C PHE A 341 -22.67 4.75 9.50
N SER A 342 -22.66 5.21 8.26
CA SER A 342 -23.13 4.44 7.13
C SER A 342 -21.94 3.79 6.42
N THR A 343 -21.96 2.47 6.29
CA THR A 343 -21.02 1.76 5.42
C THR A 343 -21.45 1.88 3.97
N CYS A 344 -20.52 2.01 3.07
CA CYS A 344 -20.81 1.86 1.65
C CYS A 344 -20.57 0.41 1.21
N SER A 345 -21.41 -0.10 0.34
CA SER A 345 -21.34 -1.47 -0.19
C SER A 345 -20.61 -1.54 -1.53
N GLY A 346 -19.52 -0.82 -1.67
CA GLY A 346 -18.64 -0.90 -2.85
C GLY A 346 -17.76 -2.15 -2.80
N ASN A 347 -17.34 -2.65 -3.97
CA ASN A 347 -16.31 -3.69 -4.01
C ASN A 347 -14.97 -3.08 -3.58
N ILE A 348 -14.19 -3.83 -2.80
CA ILE A 348 -12.77 -3.57 -2.60
C ILE A 348 -12.12 -3.73 -3.97
N PRO A 349 -11.42 -2.72 -4.51
CA PRO A 349 -10.72 -2.89 -5.78
C PRO A 349 -9.72 -4.02 -5.63
N GLU A 350 -9.86 -5.06 -6.44
CA GLU A 350 -8.80 -6.05 -6.58
C GLU A 350 -7.56 -5.35 -7.15
N ASP A 351 -6.37 -5.77 -6.74
CA ASP A 351 -5.12 -5.29 -7.32
C ASP A 351 -5.24 -5.35 -8.84
N PHE A 352 -5.16 -4.21 -9.52
CA PHE A 352 -5.37 -4.05 -10.97
C PHE A 352 -4.50 -4.96 -11.85
N CYS A 353 -3.71 -5.81 -11.24
CA CYS A 353 -2.72 -6.64 -11.89
C CYS A 353 -2.78 -8.11 -11.49
N THR A 354 -3.81 -8.55 -10.78
CA THR A 354 -3.99 -9.99 -10.53
C THR A 354 -4.29 -10.78 -11.81
N ASP A 355 -4.71 -10.11 -12.89
CA ASP A 355 -4.89 -10.72 -14.21
C ASP A 355 -3.68 -10.55 -15.15
N ALA A 356 -2.69 -9.71 -14.78
CA ALA A 356 -1.40 -9.69 -15.43
C ALA A 356 -0.45 -10.66 -14.70
N SER A 357 -0.76 -11.95 -14.74
CA SER A 357 0.24 -12.97 -14.43
C SER A 357 1.42 -12.77 -15.37
N LEU A 358 2.53 -12.23 -14.85
CA LEU A 358 3.82 -12.15 -15.57
C LEU A 358 4.37 -13.53 -15.97
N GLY A 359 3.56 -14.58 -15.81
CA GLY A 359 3.81 -15.94 -16.30
C GLY A 359 3.33 -16.23 -17.72
N GLU A 360 2.67 -15.29 -18.40
CA GLU A 360 2.12 -15.52 -19.74
C GLU A 360 2.42 -14.40 -20.76
N LEU A 361 3.54 -13.69 -20.63
CA LEU A 361 4.00 -12.75 -21.66
C LEU A 361 4.33 -13.40 -23.02
N ASP A 362 4.20 -14.71 -23.14
CA ASP A 362 4.43 -15.45 -24.40
C ASP A 362 3.17 -15.74 -25.22
N LYS A 363 2.01 -15.19 -24.87
CA LYS A 363 0.77 -15.46 -25.62
C LYS A 363 -0.02 -14.21 -26.00
N GLU A 364 0.66 -13.12 -26.33
CA GLU A 364 -0.01 -11.98 -26.95
C GLU A 364 -0.56 -12.39 -28.32
N ILE A 365 -1.86 -12.13 -28.56
CA ILE A 365 -2.43 -12.32 -29.89
C ILE A 365 -1.81 -11.25 -30.80
N LYS A 366 -0.89 -11.67 -31.67
CA LYS A 366 -0.27 -10.76 -32.62
C LYS A 366 -1.21 -10.51 -33.77
N PHE A 367 -1.61 -9.27 -33.91
CA PHE A 367 -2.38 -8.81 -35.06
C PHE A 367 -1.98 -7.41 -35.48
N SER A 368 -2.21 -7.09 -36.72
CA SER A 368 -2.10 -5.76 -37.28
C SER A 368 -3.47 -5.25 -37.74
N MET A 369 -3.66 -3.95 -37.76
CA MET A 369 -4.86 -3.33 -38.32
C MET A 369 -4.49 -2.13 -39.19
N TYR A 370 -5.15 -2.03 -40.32
CA TYR A 370 -4.93 -0.94 -41.26
C TYR A 370 -6.16 -0.69 -42.16
N PRO A 371 -6.36 0.56 -42.66
CA PRO A 371 -5.65 1.75 -42.20
C PRO A 371 -6.03 2.12 -40.77
N ASN A 372 -5.12 2.78 -40.07
CA ASN A 372 -5.38 3.41 -38.76
C ASN A 372 -4.50 4.67 -38.67
N PRO A 373 -5.06 5.89 -38.75
CA PRO A 373 -6.50 6.21 -38.81
C PRO A 373 -7.23 5.72 -40.05
N SER A 374 -8.54 5.54 -39.95
CA SER A 374 -9.42 5.10 -41.03
C SER A 374 -10.61 6.02 -41.21
N SER A 375 -11.06 6.19 -42.46
CA SER A 375 -12.31 6.87 -42.82
C SER A 375 -13.41 5.95 -43.34
N GLY A 376 -13.25 4.63 -43.15
CA GLY A 376 -14.21 3.64 -43.68
C GLY A 376 -13.91 2.25 -43.11
N SER A 377 -13.55 1.31 -43.97
CA SER A 377 -13.24 -0.06 -43.57
C SER A 377 -11.87 -0.20 -42.91
N VAL A 378 -11.77 -1.02 -41.87
CA VAL A 378 -10.53 -1.39 -41.18
C VAL A 378 -10.29 -2.88 -41.34
N THR A 379 -9.15 -3.26 -41.84
CA THR A 379 -8.74 -4.66 -41.94
C THR A 379 -7.88 -5.05 -40.76
N VAL A 380 -8.25 -6.12 -40.07
CA VAL A 380 -7.49 -6.76 -38.98
C VAL A 380 -6.88 -8.04 -39.49
N VAL A 381 -5.57 -8.17 -39.38
CA VAL A 381 -4.82 -9.35 -39.86
C VAL A 381 -4.15 -10.07 -38.70
N PHE A 382 -4.42 -11.35 -38.56
CA PHE A 382 -3.90 -12.24 -37.53
C PHE A 382 -2.79 -13.12 -38.05
N GLU A 383 -1.83 -13.46 -37.20
CA GLU A 383 -0.74 -14.40 -37.59
C GLU A 383 -1.24 -15.84 -37.79
N ALA A 384 -2.23 -16.26 -36.99
CA ALA A 384 -2.78 -17.63 -37.05
C ALA A 384 -4.30 -17.62 -37.31
N ALA A 385 -4.76 -18.67 -37.98
CA ALA A 385 -6.19 -18.98 -38.09
C ALA A 385 -6.59 -19.78 -36.85
N SER A 386 -7.36 -19.16 -35.96
CA SER A 386 -7.94 -19.72 -34.72
C SER A 386 -9.22 -18.99 -34.41
N GLU A 387 -10.07 -19.56 -33.57
CA GLU A 387 -11.29 -18.89 -33.16
C GLU A 387 -10.93 -17.64 -32.34
N LYS A 388 -11.43 -16.49 -32.77
CA LYS A 388 -11.24 -15.19 -32.12
C LYS A 388 -12.55 -14.48 -31.90
N HIS A 389 -12.72 -13.92 -30.73
CA HIS A 389 -13.81 -13.02 -30.41
C HIS A 389 -13.32 -11.58 -30.55
N ILE A 390 -13.96 -10.81 -31.39
CA ILE A 390 -13.58 -9.46 -31.76
C ILE A 390 -14.65 -8.49 -31.27
N GLN A 391 -14.23 -7.51 -30.46
CA GLN A 391 -15.11 -6.45 -29.99
C GLN A 391 -14.51 -5.09 -30.32
N LEU A 392 -15.33 -4.19 -30.86
CA LEU A 392 -15.02 -2.77 -31.00
C LEU A 392 -15.83 -2.01 -29.95
N VAL A 393 -15.15 -1.25 -29.10
CA VAL A 393 -15.77 -0.57 -27.95
C VAL A 393 -15.47 0.91 -28.01
N ASP A 394 -16.46 1.78 -27.83
CA ASP A 394 -16.26 3.21 -27.67
C ASP A 394 -15.78 3.59 -26.25
N PHE A 395 -15.36 4.83 -26.04
CA PHE A 395 -14.86 5.31 -24.74
C PHE A 395 -15.94 5.41 -23.63
N SER A 396 -17.20 5.22 -23.97
CA SER A 396 -18.28 5.08 -22.97
C SER A 396 -18.46 3.62 -22.49
N GLY A 397 -17.71 2.69 -23.10
CA GLY A 397 -17.81 1.26 -22.82
C GLY A 397 -18.88 0.53 -23.64
N ARG A 398 -19.52 1.22 -24.60
CA ARG A 398 -20.54 0.60 -25.48
C ARG A 398 -19.85 -0.23 -26.55
N ILE A 399 -20.28 -1.48 -26.69
CA ILE A 399 -19.83 -2.40 -27.74
C ILE A 399 -20.56 -2.06 -29.05
N LEU A 400 -19.79 -1.81 -30.11
CA LEU A 400 -20.25 -1.45 -31.44
C LEU A 400 -20.16 -2.61 -32.42
N VAL A 401 -19.16 -3.49 -32.24
CA VAL A 401 -18.98 -4.74 -32.97
C VAL A 401 -18.74 -5.85 -31.93
N ASP A 402 -19.39 -6.95 -32.09
CA ASP A 402 -19.24 -8.15 -31.23
C ASP A 402 -19.35 -9.40 -32.12
N GLU A 403 -18.23 -9.88 -32.62
CA GLU A 403 -18.22 -10.96 -33.61
C GLU A 403 -17.14 -11.99 -33.32
N ARG A 404 -17.34 -13.22 -33.88
CA ARG A 404 -16.37 -14.29 -33.83
C ARG A 404 -15.91 -14.66 -35.23
N THR A 405 -14.61 -14.95 -35.37
CA THR A 405 -14.03 -15.38 -36.64
C THR A 405 -12.94 -16.42 -36.41
N GLN A 406 -12.78 -17.29 -37.39
CA GLN A 406 -11.64 -18.22 -37.49
C GLN A 406 -10.66 -17.84 -38.62
N GLU A 407 -11.01 -16.76 -39.31
CA GLU A 407 -10.22 -16.31 -40.44
C GLU A 407 -8.97 -15.52 -39.99
N LYS A 408 -7.92 -15.53 -40.86
CA LYS A 408 -6.75 -14.69 -40.63
C LYS A 408 -6.97 -13.23 -40.92
N VAL A 409 -8.03 -12.89 -41.65
CA VAL A 409 -8.36 -11.50 -42.02
C VAL A 409 -9.81 -11.22 -41.66
N PHE A 410 -10.01 -10.18 -40.92
CA PHE A 410 -11.33 -9.71 -40.53
C PHE A 410 -11.48 -8.23 -40.89
N THR A 411 -12.61 -7.85 -41.46
CA THR A 411 -12.85 -6.47 -41.87
C THR A 411 -13.97 -5.87 -41.03
N ILE A 412 -13.69 -4.74 -40.40
CA ILE A 412 -14.66 -3.92 -39.67
C ILE A 412 -15.15 -2.81 -40.65
N ASN A 413 -16.45 -2.81 -40.95
CA ASN A 413 -17.05 -1.67 -41.66
C ASN A 413 -17.35 -0.58 -40.62
N ALA A 414 -16.59 0.50 -40.66
CA ALA A 414 -16.68 1.62 -39.73
C ALA A 414 -17.39 2.85 -40.30
N GLU A 415 -17.96 2.79 -41.54
CA GLU A 415 -18.63 3.90 -42.18
C GLU A 415 -19.82 4.47 -41.41
N SER A 416 -20.46 3.64 -40.57
CA SER A 416 -21.59 4.06 -39.73
C SER A 416 -21.21 4.60 -38.36
N PHE A 417 -19.92 4.59 -38.01
CA PHE A 417 -19.45 5.06 -36.71
C PHE A 417 -19.01 6.53 -36.78
N ASN A 418 -19.17 7.23 -35.68
CA ASN A 418 -18.73 8.63 -35.62
C ASN A 418 -17.18 8.71 -35.60
N ASN A 419 -16.66 9.84 -36.06
CA ASN A 419 -15.24 10.13 -35.93
C ASN A 419 -14.82 10.13 -34.46
N GLY A 420 -13.71 9.49 -34.14
CA GLY A 420 -13.24 9.35 -32.77
C GLY A 420 -12.28 8.21 -32.55
N MET A 421 -12.02 7.94 -31.28
CA MET A 421 -11.15 6.83 -30.85
C MET A 421 -11.99 5.67 -30.33
N TYR A 422 -11.54 4.45 -30.65
CA TYR A 422 -12.21 3.22 -30.30
C TYR A 422 -11.18 2.20 -29.82
N LEU A 423 -11.58 1.28 -28.97
CA LEU A 423 -10.73 0.19 -28.52
C LEU A 423 -11.14 -1.11 -29.22
N LEU A 424 -10.25 -1.64 -30.05
CA LEU A 424 -10.40 -2.97 -30.64
C LEU A 424 -9.86 -4.00 -29.65
N LYS A 425 -10.72 -4.90 -29.20
CA LYS A 425 -10.37 -6.04 -28.33
C LYS A 425 -10.45 -7.32 -29.15
N VAL A 426 -9.44 -8.18 -29.01
CA VAL A 426 -9.40 -9.50 -29.63
C VAL A 426 -9.10 -10.52 -28.54
N GLN A 427 -9.96 -11.53 -28.41
CA GLN A 427 -9.80 -12.63 -27.49
C GLN A 427 -9.73 -13.95 -28.28
N GLU A 428 -8.76 -14.81 -28.00
CA GLU A 428 -8.57 -16.09 -28.69
C GLU A 428 -9.07 -17.29 -27.87
N ASP A 429 -8.94 -17.27 -26.59
CA ASP A 429 -9.53 -18.21 -25.63
C ASP A 429 -9.73 -17.49 -24.31
N SER A 430 -10.10 -18.15 -23.24
CA SER A 430 -10.31 -17.50 -21.94
C SER A 430 -9.03 -16.90 -21.34
N SER A 431 -7.85 -17.18 -21.89
CA SER A 431 -6.53 -16.80 -21.37
C SER A 431 -5.78 -15.78 -22.20
N LYS A 432 -6.24 -15.47 -23.43
CA LYS A 432 -5.53 -14.57 -24.36
C LYS A 432 -6.43 -13.41 -24.77
N LEU A 433 -6.07 -12.21 -24.40
CA LEU A 433 -6.72 -10.96 -24.77
C LEU A 433 -5.68 -9.94 -25.23
N SER A 434 -5.87 -9.38 -26.41
CA SER A 434 -5.10 -8.22 -26.89
C SER A 434 -6.02 -7.07 -27.26
N SER A 435 -5.56 -5.82 -27.07
CA SER A 435 -6.35 -4.66 -27.46
C SER A 435 -5.49 -3.59 -28.11
N ARG A 436 -6.06 -2.87 -29.08
CA ARG A 436 -5.40 -1.77 -29.82
C ARG A 436 -6.33 -0.62 -30.05
N LEU A 437 -5.77 0.58 -30.06
CA LEU A 437 -6.50 1.80 -30.37
C LEU A 437 -6.76 1.91 -31.88
N LEU A 438 -8.02 2.14 -32.24
CA LEU A 438 -8.46 2.47 -33.60
C LEU A 438 -8.94 3.92 -33.63
N ILE A 439 -8.50 4.68 -34.62
CA ILE A 439 -8.91 6.07 -34.85
C ILE A 439 -9.73 6.10 -36.13
N LEU A 440 -10.96 6.64 -36.05
CA LEU A 440 -11.83 6.91 -37.20
C LEU A 440 -11.90 8.43 -37.43
N ASN A 441 -11.75 8.84 -38.71
CA ASN A 441 -11.72 10.22 -39.18
C ASN A 441 -12.87 10.50 -40.13
#